data_cebc0f1c988ba740f63aaa8fce839050
#
_entry.id   cebc0f1c988ba740f63aaa8fce839050
#
_cell.length_a   1.000
_cell.length_b   1.000
_cell.length_c   1.000
_cell.angle_alpha   90.00
_cell.angle_beta   90.00
_cell.angle_gamma   90.00
#
_symmetry.space_group_name_H-M   'P 1'
#
loop_
_entity.id
_entity.type
_entity.pdbx_description
1 polymer ?
#
loop_
_entity_poly.entity_id
_entity_poly.type
_entity_poly.pdbx_seq_one_letter_code
_entity_poly.pdbx_strand_id
1 'polypeptide(L)'
;VNGSTQMTTRSMPRRRRAAAGLAVAGALVLSGCADNAATASKATPAANGGGSDSALKEPDVNGDGKVVVGVLSPGDINDRGYYQSFVDSAEAFAKEKGWTIIKRGSVPPSDALTAARAMCQQNVDLVALGASELKTAIPASEEPVCGKTVWYLPSSSDTDVHPRVLLSADDPNQSLLAAGYAAGLKMKAAGYTKAGFITGNKADFSVNAAKAFLAGIREVIPKATMTSTYTGDFNDSAKAKEATQAQISQGIKVIYPYLGGATDAAAQMANEGGALTLTPGTDRCDSTSPKYDISVIFSPGDYFRSALEEFAKDNLKMGTTRVWKLGVDPYPTVKICRPEGDEAQRLDRFMKKIGTDKIDPAAEVERLG
;
A
#
# COMPACT_ATOMS: atom_id res chain seq x y z
N VAL A 1 -57.09 21.87 3.78
CA VAL A 1 -57.59 21.20 2.58
C VAL A 1 -56.72 19.99 2.38
N ASN A 2 -57.31 18.80 2.63
CA ASN A 2 -56.69 17.48 2.52
C ASN A 2 -56.43 17.08 1.04
N GLY A 3 -55.35 16.39 0.79
CA GLY A 3 -55.09 15.72 -0.47
C GLY A 3 -54.22 14.49 -0.25
N SER A 4 -54.82 13.37 0.18
CA SER A 4 -54.22 12.04 0.18
C SER A 4 -54.14 11.48 -1.22
N THR A 5 -52.94 11.04 -1.68
CA THR A 5 -52.81 10.26 -2.89
C THR A 5 -52.30 8.85 -2.54
N GLN A 6 -53.18 7.86 -2.77
CA GLN A 6 -52.95 6.44 -2.56
C GLN A 6 -51.98 5.89 -3.66
N MET A 7 -51.00 5.12 -3.21
CA MET A 7 -50.16 4.27 -4.07
C MET A 7 -50.89 2.95 -4.37
N THR A 8 -51.20 2.71 -5.65
CA THR A 8 -51.71 1.43 -6.15
C THR A 8 -50.56 0.48 -6.48
N THR A 9 -50.53 -0.63 -5.79
CA THR A 9 -49.66 -1.80 -6.05
C THR A 9 -50.21 -2.58 -7.24
N ARG A 10 -49.43 -2.71 -8.32
CA ARG A 10 -49.70 -3.65 -9.42
C ARG A 10 -48.89 -4.92 -9.23
N SER A 11 -49.56 -6.02 -8.97
CA SER A 11 -49.07 -7.39 -9.01
C SER A 11 -48.91 -7.91 -10.43
N MET A 12 -47.73 -8.53 -10.74
CA MET A 12 -47.54 -9.28 -12.01
C MET A 12 -47.57 -10.80 -11.74
N PRO A 13 -48.13 -11.59 -12.66
CA PRO A 13 -48.38 -13.02 -12.42
C PRO A 13 -47.17 -13.90 -12.69
N ARG A 14 -47.02 -14.90 -11.83
CA ARG A 14 -46.08 -16.05 -11.97
C ARG A 14 -46.50 -16.93 -13.16
N ARG A 15 -45.63 -17.11 -14.15
CA ARG A 15 -45.74 -18.21 -15.11
C ARG A 15 -44.91 -19.42 -14.64
N ARG A 16 -45.63 -20.47 -14.31
CA ARG A 16 -45.10 -21.86 -14.16
C ARG A 16 -44.84 -22.42 -15.56
N ARG A 17 -43.72 -23.05 -15.82
CA ARG A 17 -43.52 -23.98 -16.92
C ARG A 17 -43.00 -25.29 -16.37
N ALA A 18 -43.67 -26.35 -16.85
CA ALA A 18 -43.57 -27.73 -16.42
C ALA A 18 -42.34 -28.43 -16.97
N ALA A 19 -41.99 -29.49 -16.26
CA ALA A 19 -40.96 -30.47 -16.57
C ALA A 19 -41.36 -31.35 -17.78
N ALA A 20 -40.36 -31.75 -18.56
CA ALA A 20 -40.42 -32.93 -19.38
C ALA A 20 -39.08 -33.69 -19.27
N GLY A 21 -39.11 -34.87 -18.70
CA GLY A 21 -37.97 -35.75 -18.62
C GLY A 21 -37.82 -36.56 -19.90
N LEU A 22 -36.59 -36.94 -20.19
CA LEU A 22 -36.31 -38.09 -21.07
C LEU A 22 -35.15 -38.89 -20.45
N ALA A 23 -35.46 -40.14 -20.09
CA ALA A 23 -34.51 -41.17 -19.74
C ALA A 23 -34.09 -41.92 -21.01
N VAL A 24 -32.79 -42.16 -21.17
CA VAL A 24 -32.27 -43.17 -22.10
C VAL A 24 -31.26 -44.04 -21.35
N ALA A 25 -31.60 -45.31 -21.30
CA ALA A 25 -30.78 -46.42 -20.77
C ALA A 25 -30.01 -47.11 -21.90
N GLY A 26 -28.93 -47.77 -21.56
CA GLY A 26 -28.26 -48.79 -22.40
C GLY A 26 -26.78 -48.49 -22.57
N ALA A 27 -25.83 -49.39 -22.48
CA ALA A 27 -25.79 -50.82 -22.24
C ALA A 27 -24.36 -51.16 -21.76
N LEU A 28 -24.27 -52.15 -20.91
CA LEU A 28 -23.03 -52.85 -20.50
C LEU A 28 -22.45 -53.66 -21.68
N VAL A 29 -21.11 -53.65 -21.82
CA VAL A 29 -20.35 -54.72 -22.48
C VAL A 29 -19.21 -55.11 -21.57
N LEU A 30 -19.28 -56.34 -21.06
CA LEU A 30 -18.23 -57.10 -20.39
C LEU A 30 -17.51 -57.96 -21.42
N SER A 31 -16.19 -57.97 -21.39
CA SER A 31 -15.31 -59.12 -21.73
C SER A 31 -13.85 -58.59 -21.65
N GLY A 32 -12.87 -59.25 -21.11
CA GLY A 32 -12.69 -60.60 -20.69
C GLY A 32 -11.29 -60.73 -20.07
N CYS A 33 -11.14 -61.71 -19.19
CA CYS A 33 -9.94 -62.09 -18.46
C CYS A 33 -8.81 -62.58 -19.38
N ALA A 34 -7.55 -62.31 -19.01
CA ALA A 34 -6.44 -63.25 -19.23
C ALA A 34 -5.44 -63.12 -18.08
N ASP A 35 -5.29 -64.16 -17.33
CA ASP A 35 -4.27 -64.43 -16.33
C ASP A 35 -2.86 -64.38 -16.94
N ASN A 36 -1.90 -63.81 -16.21
CA ASN A 36 -0.58 -64.42 -16.13
C ASN A 36 0.12 -64.13 -14.81
N ALA A 37 0.75 -65.18 -14.30
CA ALA A 37 1.23 -65.38 -12.95
C ALA A 37 2.45 -64.56 -12.54
N ALA A 38 2.43 -64.20 -11.29
CA ALA A 38 3.46 -64.16 -10.26
C ALA A 38 4.93 -64.00 -10.62
N THR A 39 5.49 -62.90 -10.17
CA THR A 39 6.78 -62.93 -9.45
C THR A 39 6.77 -61.89 -8.32
N ALA A 40 6.83 -62.38 -7.09
CA ALA A 40 6.93 -61.57 -5.88
C ALA A 40 8.33 -60.94 -5.80
N SER A 41 8.42 -59.66 -6.01
CA SER A 41 9.58 -58.87 -5.61
C SER A 41 9.24 -58.12 -4.34
N LYS A 42 10.05 -58.36 -3.31
CA LYS A 42 10.00 -57.70 -2.00
C LYS A 42 9.94 -56.18 -2.19
N ALA A 43 8.85 -55.59 -1.69
CA ALA A 43 8.78 -54.13 -1.52
C ALA A 43 9.75 -53.73 -0.41
N THR A 44 10.79 -53.05 -0.77
CA THR A 44 11.60 -52.20 0.12
C THR A 44 10.73 -50.99 0.48
N PRO A 45 10.69 -50.54 1.74
CA PRO A 45 9.98 -49.31 2.08
C PRO A 45 10.64 -48.16 1.34
N ALA A 46 9.90 -47.50 0.47
CA ALA A 46 10.32 -46.27 -0.12
C ALA A 46 10.56 -45.26 1.01
N ALA A 47 11.79 -44.85 1.14
CA ALA A 47 12.15 -43.72 1.95
C ALA A 47 11.27 -42.53 1.51
N ASN A 48 10.67 -41.88 2.49
CA ASN A 48 10.07 -40.56 2.32
C ASN A 48 11.08 -39.68 1.61
N GLY A 49 10.96 -39.52 0.33
CA GLY A 49 11.58 -38.48 -0.44
C GLY A 49 10.93 -37.19 -0.02
N GLY A 50 11.59 -36.45 0.87
CA GLY A 50 11.32 -35.04 1.03
C GLY A 50 11.43 -34.43 -0.36
N GLY A 51 10.31 -33.92 -0.89
CA GLY A 51 10.33 -33.08 -2.06
C GLY A 51 11.29 -31.92 -1.78
N SER A 52 12.42 -31.93 -2.42
CA SER A 52 13.20 -30.72 -2.56
C SER A 52 12.28 -29.76 -3.30
N ASP A 53 11.77 -28.75 -2.58
CA ASP A 53 11.28 -27.54 -3.22
C ASP A 53 12.44 -27.06 -4.11
N SER A 54 12.33 -27.37 -5.39
CA SER A 54 13.22 -26.75 -6.38
C SER A 54 12.87 -25.27 -6.30
N ALA A 55 13.79 -24.45 -5.81
CA ALA A 55 13.62 -23.02 -5.71
C ALA A 55 13.11 -22.53 -7.06
N LEU A 56 11.96 -21.86 -7.03
CA LEU A 56 11.33 -21.30 -8.23
C LEU A 56 12.32 -20.29 -8.83
N LYS A 57 12.62 -20.41 -10.11
CA LYS A 57 13.60 -19.56 -10.77
C LYS A 57 12.94 -18.27 -11.25
N GLU A 58 13.35 -17.17 -10.68
CA GLU A 58 12.91 -15.82 -11.07
C GLU A 58 13.68 -15.33 -12.31
N PRO A 59 13.12 -14.39 -13.10
CA PRO A 59 11.77 -13.82 -12.98
C PRO A 59 10.66 -14.62 -13.69
N ASP A 60 10.99 -15.57 -14.58
CA ASP A 60 10.04 -16.46 -15.25
C ASP A 60 9.80 -17.69 -14.36
N VAL A 61 9.00 -17.49 -13.33
CA VAL A 61 8.73 -18.47 -12.27
C VAL A 61 7.95 -19.67 -12.77
N ASN A 62 7.04 -19.45 -13.71
CA ASN A 62 6.21 -20.48 -14.28
C ASN A 62 6.88 -21.22 -15.46
N GLY A 63 7.94 -20.66 -16.04
CA GLY A 63 8.75 -21.25 -17.11
C GLY A 63 8.09 -21.23 -18.49
N ASP A 64 7.20 -20.26 -18.75
CA ASP A 64 6.48 -20.13 -20.03
C ASP A 64 7.17 -19.21 -21.04
N GLY A 65 8.33 -18.66 -20.68
CA GLY A 65 9.14 -17.78 -21.52
C GLY A 65 8.68 -16.33 -21.52
N LYS A 66 7.80 -15.94 -20.59
CA LYS A 66 7.32 -14.57 -20.41
C LYS A 66 7.39 -14.21 -18.95
N VAL A 67 7.42 -12.92 -18.65
CA VAL A 67 7.31 -12.43 -17.29
C VAL A 67 6.06 -11.57 -17.17
N VAL A 68 5.15 -11.98 -16.30
CA VAL A 68 3.87 -11.32 -16.07
C VAL A 68 3.75 -10.96 -14.58
N VAL A 69 3.56 -9.69 -14.27
CA VAL A 69 3.34 -9.21 -12.92
C VAL A 69 1.87 -8.83 -12.74
N GLY A 70 1.19 -9.46 -11.79
CA GLY A 70 -0.17 -9.14 -11.39
C GLY A 70 -0.19 -8.14 -10.25
N VAL A 71 -0.88 -7.02 -10.42
CA VAL A 71 -1.01 -5.96 -9.41
C VAL A 71 -2.46 -5.85 -8.96
N LEU A 72 -2.71 -6.03 -7.66
CA LEU A 72 -4.01 -5.80 -7.04
C LEU A 72 -3.93 -4.58 -6.12
N SER A 73 -4.89 -3.67 -6.20
CA SER A 73 -4.97 -2.50 -5.33
C SER A 73 -6.35 -2.45 -4.64
N PRO A 74 -6.42 -2.16 -3.32
CA PRO A 74 -7.69 -2.00 -2.64
C PRO A 74 -8.39 -0.68 -3.00
N GLY A 75 -7.63 0.33 -3.45
CA GLY A 75 -8.14 1.63 -3.86
C GLY A 75 -8.10 1.87 -5.37
N ASP A 76 -8.49 3.10 -5.74
CA ASP A 76 -8.43 3.56 -7.13
C ASP A 76 -6.97 3.72 -7.57
N ILE A 77 -6.60 3.04 -8.64
CA ILE A 77 -5.25 3.10 -9.23
C ILE A 77 -4.98 4.41 -10.00
N ASN A 78 -5.92 5.34 -10.01
CA ASN A 78 -5.79 6.69 -10.60
C ASN A 78 -5.97 7.78 -9.52
N ASP A 79 -5.67 7.47 -8.27
CA ASP A 79 -5.88 8.37 -7.13
C ASP A 79 -4.85 9.53 -7.04
N ARG A 80 -3.88 9.59 -7.93
CA ARG A 80 -2.73 10.50 -7.92
C ARG A 80 -1.93 10.45 -6.60
N GLY A 81 -2.00 9.33 -5.91
CA GLY A 81 -1.44 9.14 -4.58
C GLY A 81 -0.82 7.77 -4.40
N TYR A 82 -1.12 7.17 -3.24
CA TYR A 82 -0.52 5.94 -2.76
C TYR A 82 -0.71 4.77 -3.74
N TYR A 83 -1.95 4.49 -4.16
CA TYR A 83 -2.23 3.31 -4.99
C TYR A 83 -1.75 3.48 -6.43
N GLN A 84 -1.89 4.68 -6.99
CA GLN A 84 -1.36 4.98 -8.32
C GLN A 84 0.16 4.85 -8.36
N SER A 85 0.87 5.34 -7.36
CA SER A 85 2.34 5.26 -7.32
C SER A 85 2.85 3.81 -7.39
N PHE A 86 2.13 2.88 -6.77
CA PHE A 86 2.44 1.46 -6.79
C PHE A 86 2.29 0.86 -8.20
N VAL A 87 1.21 1.19 -8.88
CA VAL A 87 0.94 0.73 -10.26
C VAL A 87 1.89 1.37 -11.26
N ASP A 88 2.09 2.70 -11.16
CA ASP A 88 2.97 3.43 -12.08
C ASP A 88 4.41 2.92 -12.01
N SER A 89 4.90 2.59 -10.81
CA SER A 89 6.22 2.01 -10.60
C SER A 89 6.35 0.63 -11.26
N ALA A 90 5.33 -0.22 -11.13
CA ALA A 90 5.28 -1.52 -11.78
C ALA A 90 5.28 -1.41 -13.32
N GLU A 91 4.45 -0.53 -13.86
CA GLU A 91 4.35 -0.31 -15.32
C GLU A 91 5.65 0.26 -15.90
N ALA A 92 6.26 1.23 -15.21
CA ALA A 92 7.53 1.79 -15.64
C ALA A 92 8.63 0.71 -15.67
N PHE A 93 8.75 -0.09 -14.61
CA PHE A 93 9.73 -1.16 -14.53
C PHE A 93 9.47 -2.27 -15.57
N ALA A 94 8.23 -2.69 -15.73
CA ALA A 94 7.85 -3.69 -16.72
C ALA A 94 8.17 -3.22 -18.15
N LYS A 95 7.91 -1.95 -18.47
CA LYS A 95 8.29 -1.35 -19.75
C LYS A 95 9.79 -1.38 -19.98
N GLU A 96 10.62 -1.10 -18.97
CA GLU A 96 12.08 -1.17 -19.06
C GLU A 96 12.57 -2.60 -19.34
N LYS A 97 11.88 -3.61 -18.84
CA LYS A 97 12.25 -5.02 -18.92
C LYS A 97 11.55 -5.80 -20.06
N GLY A 98 10.56 -5.20 -20.72
CA GLY A 98 9.73 -5.90 -21.70
C GLY A 98 8.75 -6.90 -21.07
N TRP A 99 8.35 -6.68 -19.80
CA TRP A 99 7.41 -7.51 -19.07
C TRP A 99 5.97 -7.05 -19.27
N THR A 100 5.02 -7.91 -18.89
CA THR A 100 3.59 -7.61 -18.95
C THR A 100 3.06 -7.30 -17.55
N ILE A 101 2.19 -6.28 -17.44
CA ILE A 101 1.45 -5.98 -16.21
C ILE A 101 -0.02 -6.31 -16.41
N ILE A 102 -0.59 -7.05 -15.46
CA ILE A 102 -2.04 -7.22 -15.29
C ILE A 102 -2.41 -6.51 -14.00
N LYS A 103 -3.32 -5.53 -14.07
CA LYS A 103 -3.68 -4.72 -12.91
C LYS A 103 -5.18 -4.69 -12.65
N ARG A 104 -5.56 -4.66 -11.37
CA ARG A 104 -6.94 -4.48 -10.92
C ARG A 104 -6.97 -3.57 -9.70
N GLY A 105 -7.63 -2.42 -9.83
CA GLY A 105 -7.90 -1.49 -8.73
C GLY A 105 -9.25 -1.74 -8.06
N SER A 106 -9.49 -1.03 -6.96
CA SER A 106 -10.75 -1.06 -6.19
C SER A 106 -11.20 -2.47 -5.81
N VAL A 107 -10.24 -3.31 -5.39
CA VAL A 107 -10.50 -4.66 -4.90
C VAL A 107 -10.82 -4.59 -3.41
N PRO A 108 -12.06 -4.81 -2.98
CA PRO A 108 -12.38 -4.80 -1.56
C PRO A 108 -11.68 -5.98 -0.85
N PRO A 109 -11.30 -5.84 0.43
CA PRO A 109 -10.65 -6.90 1.19
C PRO A 109 -11.41 -8.24 1.20
N SER A 110 -12.76 -8.21 1.13
CA SER A 110 -13.60 -9.40 0.99
C SER A 110 -13.35 -10.21 -0.28
N ASP A 111 -12.91 -9.56 -1.35
CA ASP A 111 -12.72 -10.16 -2.67
C ASP A 111 -11.24 -10.45 -2.97
N ALA A 112 -10.34 -10.06 -2.07
CA ALA A 112 -8.89 -10.14 -2.27
C ALA A 112 -8.42 -11.55 -2.63
N LEU A 113 -8.90 -12.57 -1.91
CA LEU A 113 -8.58 -13.98 -2.16
C LEU A 113 -9.01 -14.43 -3.57
N THR A 114 -10.23 -14.09 -3.98
CA THR A 114 -10.75 -14.43 -5.31
C THR A 114 -10.01 -13.69 -6.42
N ALA A 115 -9.70 -12.41 -6.19
CA ALA A 115 -8.94 -11.62 -7.14
C ALA A 115 -7.51 -12.16 -7.33
N ALA A 116 -6.86 -12.59 -6.26
CA ALA A 116 -5.53 -13.18 -6.32
C ALA A 116 -5.50 -14.52 -7.07
N ARG A 117 -6.48 -15.41 -6.81
CA ARG A 117 -6.65 -16.65 -7.60
C ARG A 117 -6.81 -16.35 -9.09
N ALA A 118 -7.58 -15.32 -9.44
CA ALA A 118 -7.79 -14.92 -10.83
C ALA A 118 -6.49 -14.39 -11.48
N MET A 119 -5.56 -13.80 -10.72
CA MET A 119 -4.22 -13.47 -11.22
C MET A 119 -3.41 -14.74 -11.49
N CYS A 120 -3.37 -15.68 -10.54
CA CYS A 120 -2.66 -16.95 -10.72
C CYS A 120 -3.17 -17.74 -11.93
N GLN A 121 -4.48 -17.73 -12.20
CA GLN A 121 -5.09 -18.37 -13.39
C GLN A 121 -4.63 -17.73 -14.72
N GLN A 122 -4.08 -16.54 -14.68
CA GLN A 122 -3.52 -15.85 -15.84
C GLN A 122 -1.99 -16.08 -15.97
N ASN A 123 -1.45 -17.06 -15.26
CA ASN A 123 -0.04 -17.43 -15.28
C ASN A 123 0.90 -16.25 -14.92
N VAL A 124 0.53 -15.46 -13.91
CA VAL A 124 1.43 -14.42 -13.42
C VAL A 124 2.60 -15.03 -12.64
N ASP A 125 3.79 -14.48 -12.80
CA ASP A 125 5.01 -14.90 -12.10
C ASP A 125 5.09 -14.26 -10.71
N LEU A 126 4.60 -13.03 -10.57
CA LEU A 126 4.54 -12.32 -9.31
C LEU A 126 3.15 -11.72 -9.10
N VAL A 127 2.55 -11.96 -7.94
CA VAL A 127 1.36 -11.24 -7.45
C VAL A 127 1.81 -10.18 -6.44
N ALA A 128 1.57 -8.92 -6.78
CA ALA A 128 1.81 -7.79 -5.90
C ALA A 128 0.47 -7.29 -5.32
N LEU A 129 0.35 -7.38 -4.00
CA LEU A 129 -0.78 -6.85 -3.25
C LEU A 129 -0.47 -5.39 -2.88
N GLY A 130 -1.25 -4.44 -3.37
CA GLY A 130 -0.91 -3.00 -3.32
C GLY A 130 -0.97 -2.35 -1.94
N ALA A 131 -1.52 -3.02 -0.94
CA ALA A 131 -1.51 -2.57 0.45
C ALA A 131 -1.92 -3.70 1.41
N SER A 132 -1.66 -3.50 2.71
CA SER A 132 -1.92 -4.50 3.78
C SER A 132 -3.39 -4.88 3.93
N GLU A 133 -4.33 -4.06 3.47
CA GLU A 133 -5.76 -4.38 3.42
C GLU A 133 -6.05 -5.64 2.59
N LEU A 134 -5.18 -5.97 1.63
CA LEU A 134 -5.31 -7.18 0.81
C LEU A 134 -4.62 -8.42 1.41
N LYS A 135 -4.10 -8.37 2.65
CA LYS A 135 -3.43 -9.50 3.30
C LYS A 135 -4.28 -10.77 3.38
N THR A 136 -5.61 -10.65 3.33
CA THR A 136 -6.54 -11.78 3.25
C THR A 136 -6.40 -12.60 1.98
N ALA A 137 -5.65 -12.13 0.98
CA ALA A 137 -5.30 -12.87 -0.23
C ALA A 137 -4.12 -13.85 -0.04
N ILE A 138 -3.30 -13.68 0.99
CA ILE A 138 -2.08 -14.47 1.23
C ILE A 138 -2.33 -15.99 1.18
N PRO A 139 -3.41 -16.54 1.76
CA PRO A 139 -3.68 -17.98 1.68
C PRO A 139 -3.75 -18.55 0.26
N ALA A 140 -4.07 -17.74 -0.76
CA ALA A 140 -4.03 -18.20 -2.15
C ALA A 140 -2.63 -18.64 -2.59
N SER A 141 -1.57 -18.11 -1.98
CA SER A 141 -0.18 -18.46 -2.31
C SER A 141 0.14 -19.94 -2.08
N GLU A 142 -0.61 -20.63 -1.22
CA GLU A 142 -0.46 -22.06 -0.92
C GLU A 142 -1.30 -22.95 -1.84
N GLU A 143 -2.18 -22.36 -2.63
CA GLU A 143 -3.06 -23.14 -3.50
C GLU A 143 -2.33 -23.63 -4.76
N PRO A 144 -2.69 -24.81 -5.29
CA PRO A 144 -2.03 -25.37 -6.49
C PRO A 144 -2.03 -24.42 -7.69
N VAL A 145 -3.10 -23.61 -7.87
CA VAL A 145 -3.22 -22.65 -8.96
C VAL A 145 -2.17 -21.54 -8.88
N CYS A 146 -1.69 -21.24 -7.68
CA CYS A 146 -0.66 -20.23 -7.40
C CYS A 146 0.73 -20.84 -7.11
N GLY A 147 0.87 -22.17 -7.30
CA GLY A 147 2.09 -22.90 -6.95
C GLY A 147 3.36 -22.43 -7.66
N LYS A 148 3.21 -21.74 -8.80
CA LYS A 148 4.30 -21.18 -9.59
C LYS A 148 4.25 -19.65 -9.61
N THR A 149 3.91 -19.02 -8.50
CA THR A 149 3.80 -17.57 -8.38
C THR A 149 4.49 -17.11 -7.09
N VAL A 150 5.29 -16.07 -7.14
CA VAL A 150 5.85 -15.41 -5.96
C VAL A 150 5.00 -14.21 -5.55
N TRP A 151 5.15 -13.72 -4.32
CA TRP A 151 4.22 -12.77 -3.74
C TRP A 151 4.93 -11.63 -3.05
N TYR A 152 4.37 -10.43 -3.17
CA TYR A 152 4.85 -9.21 -2.52
C TYR A 152 3.69 -8.46 -1.84
N LEU A 153 3.92 -7.96 -0.62
CA LEU A 153 2.97 -7.14 0.13
C LEU A 153 3.70 -5.97 0.81
N PRO A 154 3.42 -4.70 0.44
CA PRO A 154 3.91 -3.51 1.14
C PRO A 154 3.10 -3.20 2.40
N SER A 155 3.61 -2.25 3.21
CA SER A 155 2.94 -1.73 4.43
C SER A 155 2.47 -2.83 5.38
N SER A 156 3.32 -3.84 5.56
CA SER A 156 2.96 -5.12 6.17
C SER A 156 3.47 -5.27 7.62
N SER A 157 3.64 -4.16 8.34
CA SER A 157 4.13 -4.17 9.74
C SER A 157 3.23 -4.94 10.72
N ASP A 158 1.95 -5.13 10.36
CA ASP A 158 0.94 -5.88 11.12
C ASP A 158 0.62 -7.27 10.53
N THR A 159 1.49 -7.79 9.65
CA THR A 159 1.26 -9.04 8.92
C THR A 159 2.30 -10.07 9.33
N ASP A 160 1.84 -11.26 9.72
CA ASP A 160 2.71 -12.38 10.04
C ASP A 160 3.51 -12.84 8.81
N VAL A 161 4.76 -13.24 9.05
CA VAL A 161 5.62 -13.77 7.99
C VAL A 161 5.01 -15.04 7.40
N HIS A 162 4.97 -15.09 6.07
CA HIS A 162 4.43 -16.24 5.33
C HIS A 162 5.49 -16.77 4.35
N PRO A 163 5.73 -18.10 4.28
CA PRO A 163 6.86 -18.68 3.53
C PRO A 163 6.96 -18.27 2.06
N ARG A 164 5.83 -17.94 1.44
CA ARG A 164 5.75 -17.64 0.00
C ARG A 164 5.57 -16.15 -0.32
N VAL A 165 5.68 -15.27 0.68
CA VAL A 165 5.45 -13.84 0.51
C VAL A 165 6.67 -13.05 0.99
N LEU A 166 7.14 -12.11 0.17
CA LEU A 166 8.01 -11.05 0.65
C LEU A 166 7.13 -9.95 1.24
N LEU A 167 7.25 -9.74 2.54
CA LEU A 167 6.64 -8.60 3.23
C LEU A 167 7.59 -7.41 3.16
N SER A 168 7.03 -6.21 2.99
CA SER A 168 7.78 -4.96 3.00
C SER A 168 7.14 -4.02 4.01
N ALA A 169 7.91 -3.59 5.01
CA ALA A 169 7.42 -2.78 6.11
C ALA A 169 8.31 -1.57 6.36
N ASP A 170 7.69 -0.46 6.68
CA ASP A 170 8.32 0.73 7.25
C ASP A 170 7.59 1.13 8.53
N ASP A 171 8.22 1.97 9.35
CA ASP A 171 7.57 2.58 10.50
C ASP A 171 7.14 4.01 10.15
N PRO A 172 5.84 4.28 9.98
CA PRO A 172 5.34 5.62 9.66
C PRO A 172 5.75 6.67 10.70
N ASN A 173 5.95 6.30 11.97
CA ASN A 173 6.37 7.24 13.01
C ASN A 173 7.75 7.84 12.70
N GLN A 174 8.66 7.07 12.06
CA GLN A 174 9.96 7.58 11.64
C GLN A 174 9.80 8.74 10.65
N SER A 175 9.01 8.54 9.59
CA SER A 175 8.78 9.54 8.55
C SER A 175 8.03 10.75 9.07
N LEU A 176 7.01 10.54 9.90
CA LEU A 176 6.19 11.63 10.45
C LEU A 176 6.96 12.46 11.49
N LEU A 177 7.79 11.83 12.32
CA LEU A 177 8.67 12.51 13.27
C LEU A 177 9.70 13.39 12.51
N ALA A 178 10.31 12.85 11.45
CA ALA A 178 11.25 13.62 10.60
C ALA A 178 10.56 14.75 9.83
N ALA A 179 9.33 14.53 9.32
CA ALA A 179 8.52 15.56 8.68
C ALA A 179 8.20 16.69 9.65
N GLY A 180 7.85 16.36 10.88
CA GLY A 180 7.66 17.33 11.95
C GLY A 180 8.93 18.11 12.28
N TYR A 181 10.08 17.43 12.34
CA TYR A 181 11.36 18.11 12.54
C TYR A 181 11.68 19.09 11.41
N ALA A 182 11.49 18.68 10.15
CA ALA A 182 11.68 19.55 8.98
C ALA A 182 10.73 20.77 9.03
N ALA A 183 9.44 20.53 9.34
CA ALA A 183 8.47 21.60 9.54
C ALA A 183 8.88 22.54 10.67
N GLY A 184 9.37 22.01 11.79
CA GLY A 184 9.89 22.76 12.92
C GLY A 184 11.07 23.67 12.55
N LEU A 185 11.98 23.21 11.68
CA LEU A 185 13.08 24.03 11.17
C LEU A 185 12.55 25.25 10.39
N LYS A 186 11.64 25.03 9.46
CA LYS A 186 11.00 26.12 8.69
C LYS A 186 10.19 27.07 9.57
N MET A 187 9.43 26.52 10.53
CA MET A 187 8.67 27.32 11.50
C MET A 187 9.58 28.21 12.33
N LYS A 188 10.71 27.67 12.82
CA LYS A 188 11.67 28.43 13.64
C LYS A 188 12.29 29.55 12.85
N ALA A 189 12.68 29.32 11.60
CA ALA A 189 13.24 30.33 10.73
C ALA A 189 12.25 31.48 10.45
N ALA A 190 10.95 31.17 10.32
CA ALA A 190 9.89 32.14 10.06
C ALA A 190 9.23 32.72 11.34
N GLY A 191 9.64 32.31 12.54
CA GLY A 191 9.04 32.77 13.81
C GLY A 191 7.64 32.20 14.08
N TYR A 192 7.25 31.07 13.45
CA TYR A 192 5.94 30.44 13.63
C TYR A 192 5.97 29.44 14.80
N THR A 193 4.85 29.33 15.52
CA THR A 193 4.69 28.41 16.66
C THR A 193 3.46 27.52 16.54
N LYS A 194 2.64 27.72 15.51
CA LYS A 194 1.40 26.96 15.27
C LYS A 194 1.51 26.21 13.96
N ALA A 195 1.19 24.91 13.99
CA ALA A 195 1.10 24.06 12.81
C ALA A 195 -0.32 23.50 12.62
N GLY A 196 -0.60 23.03 11.43
CA GLY A 196 -1.83 22.36 11.06
C GLY A 196 -1.55 20.96 10.53
N PHE A 197 -2.43 20.03 10.84
CA PHE A 197 -2.46 18.69 10.32
C PHE A 197 -3.88 18.37 9.85
N ILE A 198 -4.05 17.99 8.59
CA ILE A 198 -5.35 17.67 8.01
C ILE A 198 -5.29 16.23 7.52
N THR A 199 -6.25 15.40 7.92
CA THR A 199 -6.29 13.98 7.54
C THR A 199 -7.73 13.53 7.31
N GLY A 200 -7.93 12.32 6.80
CA GLY A 200 -9.24 11.75 6.52
C GLY A 200 -9.98 11.29 7.79
N ASN A 201 -10.12 10.00 7.95
CA ASN A 201 -10.82 9.40 9.08
C ASN A 201 -10.01 9.49 10.38
N LYS A 202 -10.70 9.63 11.51
CA LYS A 202 -10.09 9.58 12.85
C LYS A 202 -9.82 8.12 13.25
N ALA A 203 -8.91 7.48 12.55
CA ALA A 203 -8.41 6.13 12.85
C ALA A 203 -7.08 6.22 13.63
N ASP A 204 -6.66 5.14 14.27
CA ASP A 204 -5.47 5.11 15.11
C ASP A 204 -4.22 5.55 14.34
N PHE A 205 -4.04 5.10 13.11
CA PHE A 205 -2.91 5.50 12.27
C PHE A 205 -2.90 7.02 12.00
N SER A 206 -4.07 7.64 11.77
CA SER A 206 -4.19 9.08 11.55
C SER A 206 -3.88 9.89 12.81
N VAL A 207 -4.34 9.39 13.96
CA VAL A 207 -4.07 10.01 15.27
C VAL A 207 -2.58 9.90 15.61
N ASN A 208 -1.97 8.73 15.41
CA ASN A 208 -0.55 8.50 15.66
C ASN A 208 0.33 9.32 14.70
N ALA A 209 -0.05 9.42 13.43
CA ALA A 209 0.62 10.29 12.47
C ALA A 209 0.66 11.75 12.92
N ALA A 210 -0.47 12.29 13.37
CA ALA A 210 -0.56 13.65 13.88
C ALA A 210 0.33 13.86 15.12
N LYS A 211 0.35 12.90 16.05
CA LYS A 211 1.21 12.95 17.24
C LYS A 211 2.69 12.91 16.87
N ALA A 212 3.10 12.02 15.98
CA ALA A 212 4.46 11.89 15.53
C ALA A 212 4.95 13.19 14.83
N PHE A 213 4.11 13.78 14.00
CA PHE A 213 4.41 15.07 13.36
C PHE A 213 4.56 16.19 14.39
N LEU A 214 3.68 16.30 15.37
CA LEU A 214 3.80 17.28 16.45
C LEU A 214 5.07 17.05 17.28
N ALA A 215 5.37 15.80 17.63
CA ALA A 215 6.59 15.46 18.36
C ALA A 215 7.84 15.95 17.63
N GLY A 216 7.94 15.72 16.31
CA GLY A 216 9.03 16.23 15.49
C GLY A 216 9.14 17.76 15.48
N ILE A 217 8.02 18.49 15.42
CA ILE A 217 8.03 19.96 15.53
C ILE A 217 8.58 20.38 16.90
N ARG A 218 8.19 19.71 17.98
CA ARG A 218 8.60 20.02 19.35
C ARG A 218 10.06 19.72 19.65
N GLU A 219 10.71 18.85 18.88
CA GLU A 219 12.16 18.71 18.89
C GLU A 219 12.90 20.02 18.54
N VAL A 220 12.27 20.89 17.78
CA VAL A 220 12.84 22.20 17.36
C VAL A 220 12.22 23.36 18.14
N ILE A 221 10.92 23.30 18.41
CA ILE A 221 10.13 24.33 19.08
C ILE A 221 9.31 23.67 20.22
N PRO A 222 9.88 23.52 21.42
CA PRO A 222 9.25 22.73 22.51
C PRO A 222 7.83 23.16 22.90
N LYS A 223 7.46 24.42 22.69
CA LYS A 223 6.14 24.98 23.01
C LYS A 223 5.21 25.09 21.78
N ALA A 224 5.56 24.47 20.66
CA ALA A 224 4.69 24.49 19.47
C ALA A 224 3.34 23.82 19.75
N THR A 225 2.32 24.36 19.13
CA THR A 225 0.95 23.82 19.14
C THR A 225 0.53 23.41 17.74
N MET A 226 -0.42 22.47 17.68
CA MET A 226 -0.94 21.99 16.40
C MET A 226 -2.46 21.82 16.46
N THR A 227 -3.14 22.19 15.38
CA THR A 227 -4.54 21.89 15.14
C THR A 227 -4.64 20.68 14.22
N SER A 228 -5.23 19.58 14.68
CA SER A 228 -5.53 18.40 13.86
C SER A 228 -6.99 18.44 13.42
N THR A 229 -7.25 18.34 12.11
CA THR A 229 -8.60 18.31 11.53
C THR A 229 -8.80 16.99 10.78
N TYR A 230 -9.91 16.31 11.12
CA TYR A 230 -10.31 15.05 10.50
C TYR A 230 -11.48 15.32 9.55
N THR A 231 -11.28 15.18 8.24
CA THR A 231 -12.29 15.49 7.21
C THR A 231 -13.35 14.40 7.05
N GLY A 232 -13.04 13.19 7.57
CA GLY A 232 -13.86 11.98 7.38
C GLY A 232 -13.63 11.26 6.06
N ASP A 233 -12.84 11.85 5.14
CA ASP A 233 -12.53 11.28 3.82
C ASP A 233 -11.14 11.77 3.36
N PHE A 234 -10.33 10.88 2.78
CA PHE A 234 -9.01 11.22 2.26
C PHE A 234 -9.04 11.85 0.86
N ASN A 235 -10.17 11.78 0.16
CA ASN A 235 -10.31 12.15 -1.24
C ASN A 235 -11.30 13.30 -1.48
N ASP A 236 -12.05 13.73 -0.45
CA ASP A 236 -13.00 14.84 -0.55
C ASP A 236 -12.27 16.19 -0.57
N SER A 237 -12.04 16.70 -1.78
CA SER A 237 -11.35 17.98 -2.00
C SER A 237 -12.10 19.18 -1.41
N ALA A 238 -13.44 19.14 -1.31
CA ALA A 238 -14.22 20.25 -0.76
C ALA A 238 -13.99 20.36 0.75
N LYS A 239 -14.13 19.25 1.48
CA LYS A 239 -13.87 19.19 2.93
C LYS A 239 -12.40 19.51 3.26
N ALA A 240 -11.46 19.06 2.42
CA ALA A 240 -10.04 19.37 2.60
C ALA A 240 -9.76 20.87 2.48
N LYS A 241 -10.36 21.57 1.50
CA LYS A 241 -10.28 23.02 1.36
C LYS A 241 -10.90 23.78 2.55
N GLU A 242 -12.09 23.35 2.98
CA GLU A 242 -12.77 23.95 4.17
C GLU A 242 -11.91 23.81 5.42
N ALA A 243 -11.34 22.62 5.68
CA ALA A 243 -10.44 22.39 6.80
C ALA A 243 -9.18 23.26 6.73
N THR A 244 -8.61 23.38 5.53
CA THR A 244 -7.42 24.23 5.29
C THR A 244 -7.75 25.70 5.54
N GLN A 245 -8.86 26.21 4.99
CA GLN A 245 -9.30 27.59 5.20
C GLN A 245 -9.56 27.90 6.67
N ALA A 246 -10.15 26.97 7.41
CA ALA A 246 -10.37 27.12 8.85
C ALA A 246 -9.06 27.23 9.64
N GLN A 247 -8.04 26.44 9.28
CA GLN A 247 -6.71 26.51 9.90
C GLN A 247 -5.97 27.82 9.54
N ILE A 248 -6.03 28.26 8.27
CA ILE A 248 -5.49 29.58 7.85
C ILE A 248 -6.12 30.71 8.64
N SER A 249 -7.44 30.68 8.85
CA SER A 249 -8.18 31.70 9.62
C SER A 249 -7.75 31.75 11.10
N GLN A 250 -7.17 30.66 11.64
CA GLN A 250 -6.56 30.60 12.97
C GLN A 250 -5.11 31.10 12.99
N GLY A 251 -4.61 31.61 11.87
CA GLY A 251 -3.23 32.12 11.72
C GLY A 251 -2.18 31.02 11.59
N ILE A 252 -2.59 29.81 11.22
CA ILE A 252 -1.65 28.70 10.96
C ILE A 252 -0.96 28.94 9.62
N LYS A 253 0.37 28.80 9.60
CA LYS A 253 1.23 29.08 8.45
C LYS A 253 2.09 27.89 7.99
N VAL A 254 1.93 26.73 8.63
CA VAL A 254 2.52 25.47 8.18
C VAL A 254 1.44 24.39 8.29
N ILE A 255 1.02 23.81 7.20
CA ILE A 255 -0.08 22.86 7.13
C ILE A 255 0.39 21.58 6.42
N TYR A 256 0.20 20.44 7.07
CA TYR A 256 0.43 19.13 6.48
C TYR A 256 -0.91 18.48 6.08
N PRO A 257 -1.27 18.48 4.80
CA PRO A 257 -2.42 17.73 4.31
C PRO A 257 -2.05 16.26 4.14
N TYR A 258 -2.13 15.49 5.22
CA TYR A 258 -1.92 14.04 5.23
C TYR A 258 -3.18 13.34 4.72
N LEU A 259 -3.39 13.43 3.41
CA LEU A 259 -4.58 13.00 2.70
C LEU A 259 -4.19 12.09 1.52
N GLY A 260 -5.17 11.57 0.80
CA GLY A 260 -5.02 10.90 -0.48
C GLY A 260 -5.26 11.86 -1.65
N GLY A 261 -6.26 11.59 -2.49
CA GLY A 261 -6.60 12.41 -3.66
C GLY A 261 -6.96 13.88 -3.36
N ALA A 262 -7.29 14.24 -2.11
CA ALA A 262 -7.58 15.61 -1.71
C ALA A 262 -6.35 16.44 -1.32
N THR A 263 -5.15 15.84 -1.32
CA THR A 263 -3.90 16.52 -0.88
C THR A 263 -3.63 17.79 -1.68
N ASP A 264 -3.68 17.73 -3.01
CA ASP A 264 -3.39 18.89 -3.88
C ASP A 264 -4.38 20.02 -3.65
N ALA A 265 -5.65 19.73 -3.42
CA ALA A 265 -6.67 20.74 -3.17
C ALA A 265 -6.45 21.47 -1.85
N ALA A 266 -6.05 20.76 -0.79
CA ALA A 266 -5.70 21.37 0.49
C ALA A 266 -4.41 22.19 0.38
N ALA A 267 -3.37 21.67 -0.29
CA ALA A 267 -2.11 22.36 -0.48
C ALA A 267 -2.28 23.64 -1.32
N GLN A 268 -3.10 23.61 -2.38
CA GLN A 268 -3.41 24.80 -3.18
C GLN A 268 -4.06 25.90 -2.32
N MET A 269 -5.06 25.54 -1.52
CA MET A 269 -5.73 26.47 -0.59
C MET A 269 -4.75 27.02 0.45
N ALA A 270 -3.84 26.19 0.97
CA ALA A 270 -2.81 26.62 1.91
C ALA A 270 -1.84 27.62 1.27
N ASN A 271 -1.40 27.37 0.04
CA ASN A 271 -0.54 28.30 -0.71
C ASN A 271 -1.22 29.65 -0.96
N GLU A 272 -2.52 29.68 -1.32
CA GLU A 272 -3.32 30.89 -1.49
C GLU A 272 -3.39 31.70 -0.17
N GLY A 273 -3.43 31.03 0.98
CA GLY A 273 -3.35 31.63 2.31
C GLY A 273 -1.93 31.99 2.77
N GLY A 274 -0.92 31.76 1.94
CA GLY A 274 0.49 32.02 2.26
C GLY A 274 1.06 31.09 3.32
N ALA A 275 0.54 29.85 3.41
CA ALA A 275 1.06 28.80 4.28
C ALA A 275 2.02 27.87 3.52
N LEU A 276 3.07 27.42 4.23
CA LEU A 276 3.96 26.34 3.79
C LEU A 276 3.23 25.00 3.85
N THR A 277 3.53 24.10 2.89
CA THR A 277 2.87 22.80 2.82
C THR A 277 3.85 21.65 2.67
N LEU A 278 3.37 20.49 3.11
CA LEU A 278 4.04 19.21 2.98
C LEU A 278 3.26 18.29 2.05
N THR A 279 3.94 17.37 1.36
CA THR A 279 3.29 16.29 0.59
C THR A 279 3.47 14.95 1.29
N PRO A 280 2.44 14.10 1.38
CA PRO A 280 2.60 12.70 1.75
C PRO A 280 2.92 11.84 0.51
N GLY A 281 3.82 10.86 0.67
CA GLY A 281 4.04 9.77 -0.26
C GLY A 281 5.18 9.97 -1.24
N THR A 282 5.17 10.99 -2.09
CA THR A 282 6.12 11.14 -3.19
C THR A 282 6.94 12.43 -3.13
N ASP A 283 8.10 12.47 -3.81
CA ASP A 283 8.86 13.73 -3.98
C ASP A 283 8.12 14.67 -4.95
N ARG A 284 7.71 15.80 -4.44
CA ARG A 284 7.01 16.86 -5.18
C ARG A 284 7.72 18.21 -5.08
N CYS A 285 9.03 18.21 -4.82
CA CYS A 285 9.80 19.43 -4.68
C CYS A 285 9.81 20.30 -5.96
N ASP A 286 9.61 19.69 -7.11
CA ASP A 286 9.54 20.37 -8.41
C ASP A 286 8.11 20.86 -8.76
N SER A 287 7.12 20.54 -7.94
CA SER A 287 5.74 21.00 -8.15
C SER A 287 5.62 22.50 -7.95
N THR A 288 4.99 23.19 -8.90
CA THR A 288 4.75 24.62 -8.86
C THR A 288 3.30 24.98 -8.50
N SER A 289 2.37 24.07 -8.70
CA SER A 289 0.94 24.26 -8.39
C SER A 289 0.27 22.93 -8.06
N PRO A 290 -0.01 22.64 -6.79
CA PRO A 290 0.44 23.39 -5.61
C PRO A 290 1.96 23.30 -5.41
N LYS A 291 2.53 24.32 -4.77
CA LYS A 291 3.93 24.34 -4.35
C LYS A 291 4.05 23.62 -3.01
N TYR A 292 4.99 22.69 -2.91
CA TYR A 292 5.35 22.04 -1.66
C TYR A 292 6.69 22.53 -1.12
N ASP A 293 6.81 22.63 0.19
CA ASP A 293 8.02 23.09 0.88
C ASP A 293 8.81 21.92 1.48
N ILE A 294 8.12 20.82 1.77
CA ILE A 294 8.70 19.60 2.29
C ILE A 294 8.02 18.39 1.59
N SER A 295 8.82 17.47 1.08
CA SER A 295 8.37 16.18 0.58
C SER A 295 8.62 15.08 1.62
N VAL A 296 7.57 14.35 2.01
CA VAL A 296 7.65 13.20 2.90
C VAL A 296 7.47 11.95 2.04
N ILE A 297 8.56 11.24 1.79
CA ILE A 297 8.66 10.24 0.73
C ILE A 297 8.62 8.85 1.36
N PHE A 298 7.50 8.16 1.21
CA PHE A 298 7.24 6.79 1.64
C PHE A 298 6.34 6.06 0.63
N SER A 299 6.54 6.34 -0.64
CA SER A 299 5.73 5.77 -1.71
C SER A 299 5.87 4.24 -1.77
N PRO A 300 4.77 3.49 -1.77
CA PRO A 300 4.82 2.05 -1.95
C PRO A 300 5.39 1.65 -3.30
N GLY A 301 5.31 2.54 -4.30
CA GLY A 301 5.91 2.34 -5.61
C GLY A 301 7.44 2.27 -5.57
N ASP A 302 8.09 3.10 -4.74
CA ASP A 302 9.55 3.08 -4.57
C ASP A 302 10.02 1.78 -3.90
N TYR A 303 9.29 1.33 -2.88
CA TYR A 303 9.55 0.03 -2.23
C TYR A 303 9.33 -1.13 -3.20
N PHE A 304 8.26 -1.07 -4.00
CA PHE A 304 7.95 -2.12 -4.96
C PHE A 304 8.98 -2.18 -6.10
N ARG A 305 9.45 -1.03 -6.58
CA ARG A 305 10.52 -0.99 -7.58
C ARG A 305 11.76 -1.74 -7.09
N SER A 306 12.15 -1.54 -5.84
CA SER A 306 13.26 -2.27 -5.25
C SER A 306 13.01 -3.79 -5.23
N ALA A 307 11.78 -4.22 -4.90
CA ALA A 307 11.43 -5.64 -4.95
C ALA A 307 11.45 -6.20 -6.38
N LEU A 308 10.99 -5.43 -7.36
CA LEU A 308 11.05 -5.82 -8.79
C LEU A 308 12.50 -5.92 -9.30
N GLU A 309 13.40 -5.06 -8.82
CA GLU A 309 14.84 -5.14 -9.13
C GLU A 309 15.48 -6.42 -8.59
N GLU A 310 15.11 -6.84 -7.38
CA GLU A 310 15.57 -8.11 -6.80
C GLU A 310 14.92 -9.31 -7.53
N PHE A 311 13.64 -9.24 -7.86
CA PHE A 311 12.94 -10.26 -8.65
C PHE A 311 13.58 -10.45 -10.03
N ALA A 312 13.99 -9.37 -10.69
CA ALA A 312 14.69 -9.45 -11.98
C ALA A 312 16.08 -10.11 -11.91
N LYS A 313 16.65 -10.22 -10.70
CA LYS A 313 17.99 -10.82 -10.46
C LYS A 313 17.93 -12.21 -9.83
N ASP A 314 16.73 -12.80 -9.70
CA ASP A 314 16.54 -14.09 -9.00
C ASP A 314 17.02 -14.02 -7.53
N ASN A 315 16.66 -12.94 -6.84
CA ASN A 315 17.16 -12.64 -5.48
C ASN A 315 16.06 -12.20 -4.50
N LEU A 316 14.78 -12.40 -4.86
CA LEU A 316 13.66 -12.04 -3.98
C LEU A 316 13.62 -12.97 -2.77
N LYS A 317 13.73 -12.43 -1.57
CA LYS A 317 13.81 -13.23 -0.32
C LYS A 317 12.42 -13.54 0.22
N MET A 318 11.81 -14.58 -0.33
CA MET A 318 10.50 -15.06 0.13
C MET A 318 10.56 -15.52 1.59
N GLY A 319 9.42 -15.45 2.28
CA GLY A 319 9.35 -15.84 3.70
C GLY A 319 10.07 -14.88 4.64
N THR A 320 10.28 -13.65 4.23
CA THR A 320 10.96 -12.63 5.04
C THR A 320 10.18 -11.31 5.04
N THR A 321 10.52 -10.43 5.98
CA THR A 321 10.10 -9.03 5.97
C THR A 321 11.28 -8.12 5.68
N ARG A 322 11.23 -7.37 4.59
CA ARG A 322 12.14 -6.25 4.35
C ARG A 322 11.69 -5.07 5.20
N VAL A 323 12.46 -4.71 6.19
CA VAL A 323 12.21 -3.51 7.00
C VAL A 323 13.04 -2.35 6.47
N TRP A 324 12.37 -1.25 6.16
CA TRP A 324 12.98 -0.02 5.65
C TRP A 324 13.25 0.95 6.80
N LYS A 325 14.44 1.50 6.84
CA LYS A 325 14.88 2.41 7.89
C LYS A 325 15.17 3.81 7.35
N LEU A 326 14.48 4.80 7.87
CA LEU A 326 14.64 6.21 7.54
C LEU A 326 16.09 6.67 7.71
N GLY A 327 16.66 7.35 6.70
CA GLY A 327 18.02 7.88 6.78
C GLY A 327 19.16 6.84 6.78
N VAL A 328 18.82 5.57 6.55
CA VAL A 328 19.74 4.43 6.34
C VAL A 328 19.51 3.85 4.95
N ASP A 329 18.27 3.49 4.67
CA ASP A 329 17.85 3.06 3.33
C ASP A 329 17.53 4.31 2.47
N PRO A 330 17.48 4.18 1.13
CA PRO A 330 17.12 5.30 0.25
C PRO A 330 15.68 5.78 0.49
N TYR A 331 14.82 4.89 0.97
CA TYR A 331 13.43 5.16 1.37
C TYR A 331 13.13 4.44 2.69
N PRO A 332 12.22 4.97 3.55
CA PRO A 332 11.59 6.29 3.44
C PRO A 332 12.59 7.44 3.66
N THR A 333 12.21 8.64 3.22
CA THR A 333 13.03 9.83 3.44
C THR A 333 12.17 11.10 3.52
N VAL A 334 12.72 12.19 4.07
CA VAL A 334 12.08 13.49 4.10
C VAL A 334 13.03 14.52 3.48
N LYS A 335 12.51 15.39 2.63
CA LYS A 335 13.28 16.39 1.91
C LYS A 335 12.68 17.77 2.09
N ILE A 336 13.50 18.74 2.53
CA ILE A 336 13.14 20.15 2.45
C ILE A 336 13.41 20.60 1.02
N CYS A 337 12.39 21.06 0.30
CA CYS A 337 12.49 21.34 -1.13
C CYS A 337 13.41 22.52 -1.45
N ARG A 338 13.43 23.49 -0.59
CA ARG A 338 14.28 24.70 -0.68
C ARG A 338 14.91 24.94 0.69
N PRO A 339 15.98 24.20 1.02
CA PRO A 339 16.64 24.35 2.32
C PRO A 339 17.43 25.65 2.38
N GLU A 340 17.46 26.28 3.54
CA GLU A 340 18.25 27.47 3.86
C GLU A 340 19.29 27.13 4.93
N GLY A 341 20.49 27.71 4.79
CA GLY A 341 21.57 27.47 5.74
C GLY A 341 21.91 25.98 5.91
N ASP A 342 21.79 25.49 7.13
CA ASP A 342 22.11 24.10 7.51
C ASP A 342 20.89 23.17 7.67
N GLU A 343 19.70 23.60 7.20
CA GLU A 343 18.45 22.85 7.38
C GLU A 343 18.52 21.42 6.83
N ALA A 344 19.05 21.25 5.61
CA ALA A 344 19.18 19.93 4.99
C ALA A 344 20.11 19.01 5.82
N GLN A 345 21.28 19.50 6.21
CA GLN A 345 22.24 18.72 7.00
C GLN A 345 21.70 18.38 8.39
N ARG A 346 20.90 19.27 9.00
CA ARG A 346 20.26 19.00 10.30
C ARG A 346 19.21 17.91 10.17
N LEU A 347 18.39 17.97 9.13
CA LEU A 347 17.37 16.97 8.83
C LEU A 347 18.03 15.60 8.56
N ASP A 348 19.06 15.55 7.73
CA ASP A 348 19.78 14.31 7.44
C ASP A 348 20.36 13.66 8.69
N ARG A 349 20.99 14.47 9.56
CA ARG A 349 21.50 13.98 10.85
C ARG A 349 20.40 13.46 11.76
N PHE A 350 19.22 14.10 11.74
CA PHE A 350 18.08 13.69 12.54
C PHE A 350 17.50 12.37 12.03
N MET A 351 17.26 12.24 10.72
CA MET A 351 16.81 11.01 10.09
C MET A 351 17.77 9.84 10.36
N LYS A 352 19.09 10.08 10.24
CA LYS A 352 20.09 9.05 10.53
C LYS A 352 20.10 8.59 11.99
N LYS A 353 19.80 9.49 12.93
CA LYS A 353 19.65 9.10 14.34
C LYS A 353 18.45 8.19 14.56
N ILE A 354 17.34 8.46 13.87
CA ILE A 354 16.13 7.62 13.90
C ILE A 354 16.46 6.23 13.32
N GLY A 355 16.94 6.18 12.08
CA GLY A 355 17.20 4.89 11.40
C GLY A 355 18.33 4.04 11.99
N THR A 356 19.17 4.64 12.85
CA THR A 356 20.22 3.92 13.61
C THR A 356 19.82 3.69 15.07
N ASP A 357 18.56 3.76 15.38
CA ASP A 357 17.93 3.47 16.68
C ASP A 357 18.52 4.34 17.85
N LYS A 358 19.07 5.53 17.54
CA LYS A 358 19.54 6.52 18.53
C LYS A 358 18.42 7.44 19.00
N ILE A 359 17.34 7.51 18.25
CA ILE A 359 16.07 8.14 18.59
C ILE A 359 15.02 7.07 18.37
N ASP A 360 14.26 6.74 19.40
CA ASP A 360 13.09 5.88 19.31
C ASP A 360 11.86 6.73 18.99
N PRO A 361 11.26 6.61 17.77
CA PRO A 361 10.12 7.41 17.40
C PRO A 361 8.91 7.22 18.31
N ALA A 362 8.68 6.01 18.81
CA ALA A 362 7.55 5.72 19.69
C ALA A 362 7.71 6.44 21.04
N ALA A 363 8.91 6.37 21.62
CA ALA A 363 9.21 7.10 22.86
C ALA A 363 9.11 8.61 22.70
N GLU A 364 9.55 9.17 21.55
CA GLU A 364 9.43 10.60 21.28
C GLU A 364 7.97 11.03 21.08
N VAL A 365 7.15 10.19 20.43
CA VAL A 365 5.71 10.44 20.29
C VAL A 365 5.01 10.43 21.65
N GLU A 366 5.38 9.52 22.54
CA GLU A 366 4.84 9.48 23.92
C GLU A 366 5.27 10.71 24.72
N ARG A 367 6.51 11.15 24.60
CA ARG A 367 7.09 12.29 25.35
C ARG A 367 6.61 13.65 24.85
N LEU A 368 6.44 13.82 23.54
CA LEU A 368 6.24 15.14 22.90
C LEU A 368 4.94 15.28 22.11
N GLY A 369 4.28 14.16 21.80
CA GLY A 369 3.06 14.13 20.96
C GLY A 369 1.77 14.66 21.58
#